data_20ce3c93339ac667a09dc73ef7d55430
#
_entry.id   20ce3c93339ac667a09dc73ef7d55430
#
_cell.length_a   1.000
_cell.length_b   1.000
_cell.length_c   1.000
_cell.angle_alpha   90.00
_cell.angle_beta   90.00
_cell.angle_gamma   90.00
#
_symmetry.space_group_name_H-M   'P 1'
#
loop_
_entity.id
_entity.type
_entity.pdbx_description
1 polymer ?
#
loop_
_entity_poly.entity_id
_entity_poly.type
_entity_poly.pdbx_seq_one_letter_code
_entity_poly.pdbx_strand_id
1 'polypeptide(L)'
;MYKRQVLDQAIADMKNFVGPDTVILSVLNGITSEEHIETAYPGRTLWSVAIGMDATRSGRTLVFNQAGKIQFGERDGAMTGRVQAVADYLDACGIANEPCSDILYKQWNKLMVNDGLNQAAAAFDLTYGGLCRSAEAQAKMHEAMQEVIRLANLEGVPLPRDNDEQFLRTAMPTFNP
;
A
#
# COMPACT_ATOMS: atom_id res chain seq x y z
N MET A 1 -9.89 11.76 -2.89
CA MET A 1 -10.52 12.25 -4.13
C MET A 1 -9.52 12.94 -5.08
N TYR A 2 -8.61 13.77 -4.59
CA TYR A 2 -7.60 14.44 -5.44
C TYR A 2 -6.56 13.53 -6.09
N LYS A 3 -6.23 12.38 -5.49
CA LYS A 3 -5.17 11.49 -6.00
C LYS A 3 -5.54 10.81 -7.32
N ARG A 4 -6.81 10.47 -7.56
CA ARG A 4 -7.25 9.82 -8.80
C ARG A 4 -7.16 10.76 -10.02
N GLN A 5 -7.59 12.02 -9.87
CA GLN A 5 -7.47 13.02 -10.93
C GLN A 5 -6.00 13.31 -11.29
N VAL A 6 -5.11 13.30 -10.28
CA VAL A 6 -3.67 13.46 -10.47
C VAL A 6 -3.07 12.24 -11.14
N LEU A 7 -3.58 11.03 -10.88
CA LEU A 7 -3.09 9.80 -11.50
C LEU A 7 -3.34 9.79 -13.00
N ASP A 8 -4.56 10.12 -13.44
CA ASP A 8 -4.90 10.14 -14.87
C ASP A 8 -4.02 11.17 -15.63
N GLN A 9 -3.77 12.33 -15.04
CA GLN A 9 -2.84 13.31 -15.59
C GLN A 9 -1.40 12.80 -15.62
N ALA A 10 -0.93 12.18 -14.53
CA ALA A 10 0.41 11.61 -14.47
C ALA A 10 0.61 10.50 -15.51
N ILE A 11 -0.39 9.64 -15.70
CA ILE A 11 -0.38 8.61 -16.75
C ILE A 11 -0.26 9.26 -18.14
N ALA A 12 -1.02 10.33 -18.41
CA ALA A 12 -0.94 11.03 -19.67
C ALA A 12 0.44 11.70 -19.89
N ASP A 13 1.00 12.30 -18.84
CA ASP A 13 2.30 13.00 -18.88
C ASP A 13 3.47 12.02 -19.09
N MET A 14 3.34 10.76 -18.67
CA MET A 14 4.37 9.73 -18.86
C MET A 14 4.51 9.26 -20.32
N LYS A 15 3.59 9.58 -21.23
CA LYS A 15 3.52 9.03 -22.57
C LYS A 15 4.85 9.04 -23.32
N ASN A 16 5.64 10.10 -23.18
CA ASN A 16 6.91 10.25 -23.91
C ASN A 16 8.08 9.53 -23.21
N PHE A 17 7.88 8.97 -22.03
CA PHE A 17 8.90 8.30 -21.23
C PHE A 17 8.70 6.77 -21.15
N VAL A 18 7.52 6.27 -21.54
CA VAL A 18 7.20 4.84 -21.48
C VAL A 18 7.53 4.20 -22.83
N GLY A 19 8.57 3.37 -22.84
CA GLY A 19 9.01 2.57 -23.97
C GLY A 19 8.65 1.07 -23.82
N PRO A 20 9.09 0.24 -24.78
CA PRO A 20 8.78 -1.18 -24.80
C PRO A 20 9.32 -1.96 -23.60
N ASP A 21 10.38 -1.49 -22.94
CA ASP A 21 11.03 -2.18 -21.82
C ASP A 21 10.84 -1.44 -20.49
N THR A 22 10.01 -0.39 -20.47
CA THR A 22 9.74 0.37 -19.24
C THR A 22 8.88 -0.45 -18.29
N VAL A 23 9.31 -0.53 -17.03
CA VAL A 23 8.53 -1.07 -15.93
C VAL A 23 8.02 0.09 -15.05
N ILE A 24 6.74 0.04 -14.71
CA ILE A 24 6.08 1.08 -13.91
C ILE A 24 5.66 0.48 -12.57
N LEU A 25 6.06 1.12 -11.47
CA LEU A 25 5.62 0.81 -10.12
C LEU A 25 4.80 1.98 -9.58
N SER A 26 3.60 1.69 -9.08
CA SER A 26 2.79 2.67 -8.36
C SER A 26 2.95 2.48 -6.86
N VAL A 27 3.51 3.48 -6.20
CA VAL A 27 3.61 3.50 -4.72
C VAL A 27 2.48 4.31 -4.07
N LEU A 28 1.38 4.53 -4.80
CA LEU A 28 0.20 5.18 -4.27
C LEU A 28 -0.51 4.27 -3.25
N ASN A 29 -1.23 4.89 -2.31
CA ASN A 29 -2.13 4.14 -1.44
C ASN A 29 -3.39 3.71 -2.21
N GLY A 30 -3.95 2.57 -1.82
CA GLY A 30 -5.10 1.94 -2.49
C GLY A 30 -4.67 0.73 -3.32
N ILE A 31 -5.58 0.23 -4.13
CA ILE A 31 -5.44 -1.03 -4.89
C ILE A 31 -5.82 -0.89 -6.36
N THR A 32 -6.09 0.32 -6.85
CA THR A 32 -6.64 0.53 -8.20
C THR A 32 -5.68 1.25 -9.16
N SER A 33 -4.59 1.82 -8.67
CA SER A 33 -3.68 2.62 -9.49
C SER A 33 -3.01 1.78 -10.59
N GLU A 34 -2.65 0.55 -10.27
CA GLU A 34 -2.00 -0.36 -11.20
C GLU A 34 -2.92 -0.75 -12.36
N GLU A 35 -4.21 -0.95 -12.10
CA GLU A 35 -5.19 -1.26 -13.15
C GLU A 35 -5.39 -0.08 -14.11
N HIS A 36 -5.36 1.16 -13.60
CA HIS A 36 -5.38 2.36 -14.43
C HIS A 36 -4.13 2.47 -15.30
N ILE A 37 -2.95 2.22 -14.72
CA ILE A 37 -1.69 2.23 -15.46
C ILE A 37 -1.68 1.12 -16.50
N GLU A 38 -2.10 -0.09 -16.15
CA GLU A 38 -2.16 -1.24 -17.05
C GLU A 38 -3.10 -1.02 -18.23
N THR A 39 -4.21 -0.30 -18.02
CA THR A 39 -5.13 0.10 -19.10
C THR A 39 -4.44 1.03 -20.10
N ALA A 40 -3.60 1.95 -19.65
CA ALA A 40 -2.90 2.90 -20.50
C ALA A 40 -1.61 2.33 -21.13
N TYR A 41 -0.92 1.48 -20.37
CA TYR A 41 0.38 0.89 -20.71
C TYR A 41 0.38 -0.62 -20.45
N PRO A 42 -0.31 -1.42 -21.30
CA PRO A 42 -0.46 -2.86 -21.09
C PRO A 42 0.88 -3.59 -20.97
N GLY A 43 1.01 -4.45 -19.97
CA GLY A 43 2.21 -5.25 -19.71
C GLY A 43 3.39 -4.46 -19.13
N ARG A 44 3.19 -3.20 -18.68
CA ARG A 44 4.27 -2.36 -18.11
C ARG A 44 4.25 -2.29 -16.60
N THR A 45 3.19 -2.73 -15.97
CA THR A 45 3.01 -2.56 -14.52
C THR A 45 3.51 -3.76 -13.75
N LEU A 46 4.27 -3.52 -12.69
CA LEU A 46 4.39 -4.43 -11.56
C LEU A 46 3.52 -3.88 -10.41
N TRP A 47 2.74 -4.75 -9.79
CA TRP A 47 1.96 -4.39 -8.61
C TRP A 47 2.90 -4.09 -7.46
N SER A 48 2.63 -3.03 -6.71
CA SER A 48 3.56 -2.61 -5.68
C SER A 48 2.86 -1.93 -4.50
N VAL A 49 3.52 -1.96 -3.36
CA VAL A 49 3.06 -1.33 -2.13
C VAL A 49 4.27 -0.84 -1.32
N ALA A 50 4.22 0.41 -0.86
CA ALA A 50 5.23 0.95 0.03
C ALA A 50 4.77 0.84 1.48
N ILE A 51 5.60 0.30 2.37
CA ILE A 51 5.27 0.04 3.78
C ILE A 51 6.36 0.52 4.73
N GLY A 52 6.01 0.71 6.01
CA GLY A 52 6.96 1.03 7.08
C GLY A 52 7.60 2.42 6.97
N MET A 53 7.00 3.33 6.20
CA MET A 53 7.47 4.71 6.12
C MET A 53 6.87 5.54 7.24
N ASP A 54 7.73 6.28 7.93
CA ASP A 54 7.35 7.33 8.87
C ASP A 54 7.98 8.64 8.39
N ALA A 55 7.18 9.45 7.71
CA ALA A 55 7.65 10.67 7.07
C ALA A 55 6.67 11.83 7.25
N THR A 56 7.21 12.97 7.66
CA THR A 56 6.47 14.23 7.80
C THR A 56 7.02 15.29 6.84
N ARG A 57 6.12 15.93 6.10
CA ARG A 57 6.49 17.00 5.18
C ARG A 57 6.03 18.36 5.73
N SER A 58 6.97 19.31 5.80
CA SER A 58 6.69 20.71 6.10
C SER A 58 7.28 21.58 4.98
N GLY A 59 6.43 22.15 4.16
CA GLY A 59 6.83 22.93 2.99
C GLY A 59 7.69 22.11 2.01
N ARG A 60 8.99 22.45 1.88
CA ARG A 60 9.96 21.76 1.02
C ARG A 60 10.84 20.76 1.78
N THR A 61 10.68 20.68 3.09
CA THR A 61 11.47 19.79 3.93
C THR A 61 10.68 18.51 4.19
N LEU A 62 11.33 17.36 3.99
CA LEU A 62 10.84 16.04 4.38
C LEU A 62 11.73 15.51 5.49
N VAL A 63 11.11 15.13 6.61
CA VAL A 63 11.77 14.46 7.74
C VAL A 63 11.19 13.08 7.86
N PHE A 64 12.04 12.07 7.99
CA PHE A 64 11.62 10.69 8.18
C PHE A 64 12.50 10.00 9.23
N ASN A 65 11.89 9.13 10.02
CA ASN A 65 12.59 8.26 10.99
C ASN A 65 12.80 6.86 10.38
N GLN A 66 11.87 6.44 9.52
CA GLN A 66 11.94 5.17 8.82
C GLN A 66 11.68 5.39 7.33
N ALA A 67 12.62 4.94 6.51
CA ALA A 67 12.52 5.05 5.06
C ALA A 67 11.49 4.06 4.47
N GLY A 68 11.16 2.98 5.21
CA GLY A 68 10.30 1.92 4.75
C GLY A 68 10.92 1.05 3.67
N LYS A 69 10.09 0.26 3.01
CA LYS A 69 10.48 -0.55 1.85
C LYS A 69 9.37 -0.61 0.80
N ILE A 70 9.73 -0.98 -0.41
CA ILE A 70 8.80 -1.24 -1.51
C ILE A 70 8.66 -2.76 -1.67
N GLN A 71 7.45 -3.27 -1.53
CA GLN A 71 7.11 -4.65 -1.90
C GLN A 71 6.48 -4.62 -3.30
N PHE A 72 6.84 -5.54 -4.16
CA PHE A 72 6.34 -5.57 -5.54
C PHE A 72 6.42 -6.96 -6.15
N GLY A 73 5.63 -7.18 -7.21
CA GLY A 73 5.60 -8.45 -7.92
C GLY A 73 4.66 -8.44 -9.12
N GLU A 74 4.61 -9.54 -9.82
CA GLU A 74 3.60 -9.78 -10.83
C GLU A 74 2.23 -9.98 -10.18
N ARG A 75 1.18 -9.60 -10.89
CA ARG A 75 -0.20 -9.78 -10.41
C ARG A 75 -0.53 -11.24 -10.10
N ASP A 76 -0.01 -12.15 -10.89
CA ASP A 76 -0.21 -13.60 -10.76
C ASP A 76 0.78 -14.29 -9.82
N GLY A 77 1.68 -13.52 -9.21
CA GLY A 77 2.70 -14.01 -8.29
C GLY A 77 3.92 -14.64 -8.96
N ALA A 78 4.04 -14.58 -10.29
CA ALA A 78 5.20 -15.11 -10.99
C ALA A 78 6.48 -14.32 -10.66
N MET A 79 7.58 -15.03 -10.41
CA MET A 79 8.90 -14.43 -10.21
C MET A 79 9.64 -14.34 -11.56
N THR A 80 9.29 -13.29 -12.31
CA THR A 80 9.81 -13.08 -13.67
C THR A 80 11.17 -12.38 -13.68
N GLY A 81 11.84 -12.41 -14.85
CA GLY A 81 13.11 -11.69 -15.03
C GLY A 81 12.99 -10.19 -14.82
N ARG A 82 11.82 -9.57 -15.12
CA ARG A 82 11.61 -8.14 -14.86
C ARG A 82 11.45 -7.82 -13.37
N VAL A 83 10.86 -8.72 -12.59
CA VAL A 83 10.82 -8.60 -11.12
C VAL A 83 12.24 -8.59 -10.56
N GLN A 84 13.10 -9.53 -11.00
CA GLN A 84 14.49 -9.57 -10.57
C GLN A 84 15.26 -8.32 -11.00
N ALA A 85 15.10 -7.87 -12.24
CA ALA A 85 15.78 -6.67 -12.74
C ALA A 85 15.41 -5.41 -11.95
N VAL A 86 14.14 -5.28 -11.52
CA VAL A 86 13.70 -4.17 -10.66
C VAL A 86 14.30 -4.29 -9.26
N ALA A 87 14.36 -5.50 -8.68
CA ALA A 87 15.01 -5.73 -7.39
C ALA A 87 16.48 -5.33 -7.42
N ASP A 88 17.23 -5.82 -8.41
CA ASP A 88 18.65 -5.51 -8.59
C ASP A 88 18.88 -3.99 -8.75
N TYR A 89 18.00 -3.31 -9.49
CA TYR A 89 18.07 -1.86 -9.66
C TYR A 89 17.82 -1.10 -8.35
N LEU A 90 16.78 -1.48 -7.60
CA LEU A 90 16.47 -0.86 -6.31
C LEU A 90 17.58 -1.10 -5.29
N ASP A 91 18.17 -2.29 -5.25
CA ASP A 91 19.31 -2.62 -4.40
C ASP A 91 20.53 -1.77 -4.76
N ALA A 92 20.83 -1.62 -6.05
CA ALA A 92 21.92 -0.75 -6.52
C ALA A 92 21.70 0.72 -6.15
N CYS A 93 20.44 1.15 -6.01
CA CYS A 93 20.07 2.50 -5.55
C CYS A 93 20.02 2.62 -4.02
N GLY A 94 20.25 1.55 -3.26
CA GLY A 94 20.13 1.54 -1.80
C GLY A 94 18.68 1.69 -1.30
N ILE A 95 17.70 1.33 -2.13
CA ILE A 95 16.27 1.39 -1.78
C ILE A 95 15.84 0.02 -1.27
N ALA A 96 15.43 -0.03 0.01
CA ALA A 96 14.93 -1.26 0.60
C ALA A 96 13.71 -1.77 -0.16
N ASN A 97 13.77 -3.03 -0.58
CA ASN A 97 12.75 -3.63 -1.41
C ASN A 97 12.54 -5.11 -1.07
N GLU A 98 11.43 -5.67 -1.53
CA GLU A 98 11.05 -7.07 -1.34
C GLU A 98 10.21 -7.54 -2.52
N PRO A 99 10.81 -8.28 -3.48
CA PRO A 99 10.03 -9.02 -4.47
C PRO A 99 9.14 -10.06 -3.79
N CYS A 100 7.88 -10.16 -4.18
CA CYS A 100 6.94 -11.08 -3.55
C CYS A 100 5.96 -11.71 -4.55
N SER A 101 5.56 -12.94 -4.26
CA SER A 101 4.58 -13.70 -5.06
C SER A 101 3.14 -13.48 -4.60
N ASP A 102 2.92 -12.74 -3.51
CA ASP A 102 1.62 -12.48 -2.89
C ASP A 102 1.27 -10.98 -2.88
N ILE A 103 1.69 -10.24 -3.88
CA ILE A 103 1.59 -8.77 -3.90
C ILE A 103 0.15 -8.27 -3.72
N LEU A 104 -0.85 -8.96 -4.29
CA LEU A 104 -2.25 -8.58 -4.09
C LEU A 104 -2.65 -8.70 -2.63
N TYR A 105 -2.25 -9.77 -1.94
CA TYR A 105 -2.45 -9.90 -0.50
C TYR A 105 -1.82 -8.73 0.26
N LYS A 106 -0.57 -8.34 -0.06
CA LYS A 106 0.13 -7.23 0.58
C LYS A 106 -0.60 -5.89 0.39
N GLN A 107 -1.10 -5.63 -0.81
CA GLN A 107 -1.88 -4.42 -1.11
C GLN A 107 -3.19 -4.36 -0.32
N TRP A 108 -3.97 -5.46 -0.35
CA TRP A 108 -5.23 -5.54 0.37
C TRP A 108 -5.04 -5.49 1.89
N ASN A 109 -4.00 -6.14 2.40
CA ASN A 109 -3.66 -6.05 3.83
C ASN A 109 -3.32 -4.61 4.23
N LYS A 110 -2.56 -3.88 3.42
CA LYS A 110 -2.29 -2.46 3.69
C LYS A 110 -3.55 -1.61 3.58
N LEU A 111 -4.44 -1.89 2.62
CA LEU A 111 -5.73 -1.20 2.52
C LEU A 111 -6.56 -1.40 3.78
N MET A 112 -6.68 -2.64 4.28
CA MET A 112 -7.35 -2.97 5.54
C MET A 112 -6.81 -2.13 6.71
N VAL A 113 -5.49 -2.06 6.84
CA VAL A 113 -4.85 -1.26 7.90
C VAL A 113 -5.15 0.23 7.73
N ASN A 114 -5.06 0.76 6.51
CA ASN A 114 -5.31 2.18 6.25
C ASN A 114 -6.77 2.55 6.51
N ASP A 115 -7.72 1.74 6.06
CA ASP A 115 -9.15 2.00 6.24
C ASP A 115 -9.54 1.85 7.71
N GLY A 116 -9.02 0.88 8.41
CA GLY A 116 -9.29 0.74 9.84
C GLY A 116 -8.66 1.85 10.65
N LEU A 117 -7.32 1.91 10.70
CA LEU A 117 -6.60 2.82 11.58
C LEU A 117 -6.78 4.29 11.21
N ASN A 118 -6.52 4.64 9.94
CA ASN A 118 -6.47 6.05 9.56
C ASN A 118 -7.86 6.69 9.55
N GLN A 119 -8.88 5.96 9.10
CA GLN A 119 -10.26 6.47 9.10
C GLN A 119 -10.82 6.58 10.52
N ALA A 120 -10.60 5.57 11.38
CA ALA A 120 -11.03 5.66 12.76
C ALA A 120 -10.31 6.79 13.51
N ALA A 121 -8.99 6.95 13.34
CA ALA A 121 -8.24 8.05 13.92
C ALA A 121 -8.80 9.41 13.49
N ALA A 122 -9.10 9.58 12.20
CA ALA A 122 -9.67 10.83 11.68
C ALA A 122 -11.12 11.06 12.14
N ALA A 123 -11.96 10.01 12.19
CA ALA A 123 -13.37 10.15 12.56
C ALA A 123 -13.56 10.49 14.04
N PHE A 124 -12.67 10.02 14.90
CA PHE A 124 -12.73 10.26 16.34
C PHE A 124 -11.76 11.35 16.82
N ASP A 125 -11.03 11.98 15.90
CA ASP A 125 -9.99 12.98 16.21
C ASP A 125 -8.97 12.45 17.25
N LEU A 126 -8.49 11.23 17.04
CA LEU A 126 -7.58 10.53 17.93
C LEU A 126 -6.22 10.26 17.27
N THR A 127 -5.19 10.23 18.09
CA THR A 127 -3.91 9.60 17.71
C THR A 127 -4.04 8.06 17.71
N TYR A 128 -3.09 7.33 17.14
CA TYR A 128 -3.09 5.86 17.24
C TYR A 128 -3.04 5.37 18.69
N GLY A 129 -2.27 6.02 19.56
CA GLY A 129 -2.31 5.74 21.01
C GLY A 129 -3.67 6.06 21.63
N GLY A 130 -4.40 7.05 21.12
CA GLY A 130 -5.77 7.38 21.51
C GLY A 130 -6.75 6.27 21.14
N LEU A 131 -6.61 5.69 19.93
CA LEU A 131 -7.41 4.54 19.49
C LEU A 131 -7.27 3.36 20.45
N CYS A 132 -6.06 3.09 20.93
CA CYS A 132 -5.82 1.99 21.88
C CYS A 132 -6.59 2.13 23.22
N ARG A 133 -7.07 3.33 23.54
CA ARG A 133 -7.78 3.64 24.80
C ARG A 133 -9.28 3.84 24.63
N SER A 134 -9.79 3.89 23.40
CA SER A 134 -11.21 4.11 23.10
C SER A 134 -11.86 2.84 22.57
N ALA A 135 -12.67 2.19 23.39
CA ALA A 135 -13.40 0.97 22.97
C ALA A 135 -14.35 1.21 21.79
N GLU A 136 -14.98 2.40 21.72
CA GLU A 136 -15.86 2.78 20.61
C GLU A 136 -15.08 2.94 19.30
N ALA A 137 -13.95 3.64 19.34
CA ALA A 137 -13.09 3.83 18.17
C ALA A 137 -12.49 2.48 17.69
N GLN A 138 -12.11 1.60 18.62
CA GLN A 138 -11.64 0.25 18.30
C GLN A 138 -12.73 -0.58 17.61
N ALA A 139 -13.98 -0.52 18.09
CA ALA A 139 -15.09 -1.23 17.47
C ALA A 139 -15.30 -0.76 16.01
N LYS A 140 -15.25 0.55 15.75
CA LYS A 140 -15.38 1.09 14.39
C LYS A 140 -14.17 0.77 13.50
N MET A 141 -12.98 0.78 14.06
CA MET A 141 -11.78 0.33 13.36
C MET A 141 -11.90 -1.13 12.92
N HIS A 142 -12.33 -2.01 13.82
CA HIS A 142 -12.55 -3.42 13.54
C HIS A 142 -13.62 -3.61 12.45
N GLU A 143 -14.77 -2.92 12.54
CA GLU A 143 -15.81 -2.97 11.52
C GLU A 143 -15.27 -2.62 10.13
N ALA A 144 -14.52 -1.51 10.00
CA ALA A 144 -13.93 -1.08 8.74
C ALA A 144 -12.91 -2.10 8.20
N MET A 145 -12.05 -2.65 9.06
CA MET A 145 -11.11 -3.71 8.65
C MET A 145 -11.83 -4.96 8.15
N GLN A 146 -12.89 -5.37 8.82
CA GLN A 146 -13.71 -6.53 8.41
C GLN A 146 -14.43 -6.29 7.07
N GLU A 147 -14.81 -5.06 6.75
CA GLU A 147 -15.36 -4.73 5.43
C GLU A 147 -14.32 -4.94 4.33
N VAL A 148 -13.09 -4.48 4.53
CA VAL A 148 -12.00 -4.68 3.56
C VAL A 148 -11.67 -6.17 3.42
N ILE A 149 -11.63 -6.95 4.51
CA ILE A 149 -11.40 -8.40 4.45
C ILE A 149 -12.48 -9.10 3.62
N ARG A 150 -13.76 -8.74 3.85
CA ARG A 150 -14.86 -9.30 3.04
C ARG A 150 -14.74 -8.95 1.57
N LEU A 151 -14.41 -7.70 1.27
CA LEU A 151 -14.25 -7.23 -0.10
C LEU A 151 -13.07 -7.92 -0.80
N ALA A 152 -11.92 -8.03 -0.14
CA ALA A 152 -10.76 -8.75 -0.67
C ALA A 152 -11.10 -10.20 -1.06
N ASN A 153 -11.83 -10.90 -0.19
CA ASN A 153 -12.24 -12.28 -0.46
C ASN A 153 -13.24 -12.38 -1.61
N LEU A 154 -14.13 -11.38 -1.80
CA LEU A 154 -15.04 -11.32 -2.94
C LEU A 154 -14.27 -11.07 -4.26
N GLU A 155 -13.19 -10.30 -4.21
CA GLU A 155 -12.30 -10.02 -5.34
C GLU A 155 -11.26 -11.15 -5.58
N GLY A 156 -11.38 -12.27 -4.83
CA GLY A 156 -10.52 -13.45 -5.01
C GLY A 156 -9.15 -13.35 -4.34
N VAL A 157 -8.93 -12.36 -3.47
CA VAL A 157 -7.70 -12.24 -2.68
C VAL A 157 -7.96 -12.79 -1.27
N PRO A 158 -7.35 -13.93 -0.90
CA PRO A 158 -7.69 -14.64 0.34
C PRO A 158 -7.06 -13.98 1.58
N LEU A 159 -7.70 -12.93 2.11
CA LEU A 159 -7.37 -12.41 3.43
C LEU A 159 -8.03 -13.28 4.51
N PRO A 160 -7.28 -13.77 5.52
CA PRO A 160 -7.85 -14.48 6.65
C PRO A 160 -8.93 -13.65 7.37
N ARG A 161 -9.97 -14.31 7.88
CA ARG A 161 -11.08 -13.62 8.56
C ARG A 161 -10.65 -12.89 9.83
N ASP A 162 -9.60 -13.38 10.48
CA ASP A 162 -8.98 -12.82 11.70
C ASP A 162 -7.71 -11.98 11.39
N ASN A 163 -7.53 -11.58 10.16
CA ASN A 163 -6.33 -10.83 9.73
C ASN A 163 -6.19 -9.48 10.46
N ASP A 164 -7.30 -8.82 10.74
CA ASP A 164 -7.34 -7.60 11.53
C ASP A 164 -6.95 -7.85 12.99
N GLU A 165 -7.44 -8.92 13.61
CA GLU A 165 -7.06 -9.30 14.98
C GLU A 165 -5.56 -9.62 15.07
N GLN A 166 -5.01 -10.33 14.05
CA GLN A 166 -3.59 -10.64 13.99
C GLN A 166 -2.77 -9.35 13.88
N PHE A 167 -3.19 -8.42 13.02
CA PHE A 167 -2.53 -7.11 12.89
C PHE A 167 -2.61 -6.33 14.21
N LEU A 168 -3.79 -6.23 14.81
CA LEU A 168 -3.99 -5.46 16.05
C LEU A 168 -3.16 -6.01 17.21
N ARG A 169 -3.05 -7.32 17.36
CA ARG A 169 -2.19 -7.94 18.38
C ARG A 169 -0.73 -7.54 18.27
N THR A 170 -0.23 -7.33 17.05
CA THR A 170 1.19 -6.99 16.82
C THR A 170 1.44 -5.49 16.77
N ALA A 171 0.52 -4.71 16.23
CA ALA A 171 0.69 -3.29 15.98
C ALA A 171 0.27 -2.41 17.17
N MET A 172 -0.86 -2.71 17.83
CA MET A 172 -1.36 -1.86 18.93
C MET A 172 -0.36 -1.67 20.08
N PRO A 173 0.42 -2.67 20.49
CA PRO A 173 1.44 -2.44 21.53
C PRO A 173 2.53 -1.42 21.13
N THR A 174 2.74 -1.21 19.83
CA THR A 174 3.73 -0.25 19.31
C THR A 174 3.22 1.19 19.25
N PHE A 175 1.90 1.39 19.36
CA PHE A 175 1.26 2.71 19.31
C PHE A 175 1.18 3.41 20.69
N ASN A 176 1.70 2.80 21.70
CA ASN A 176 1.78 3.44 23.01
C ASN A 176 2.71 4.66 22.97
N PRO A 177 2.26 5.81 23.55
CA PRO A 177 3.04 7.05 23.56
C PRO A 177 4.27 6.93 24.46
#